data_47ffe7dda552228bceee342bc70df2d3
#
_entry.id   47ffe7dda552228bceee342bc70df2d3
#
_cell.length_a   1.000
_cell.length_b   1.000
_cell.length_c   1.000
_cell.angle_alpha   90.00
_cell.angle_beta   90.00
_cell.angle_gamma   90.00
#
_symmetry.space_group_name_H-M   'P 1'
#
loop_
_entity.id
_entity.type
_entity.pdbx_description
1 polymer ?
#
loop_
_entity_poly.entity_id
_entity_poly.type
_entity_poly.pdbx_seq_one_letter_code
_entity_poly.pdbx_strand_id
1 'polypeptide(L)'
;ATGTAAATDLLSAYSTPSAPGTNNTALLFDQNSTTVGTSITHTAGSSDFSITTPGLYAVAFHGNIAPASGVNFPLTINLALELNGTAVPGALTSHTFHTSSDTATLSFSFPVQVSTAPSTLNIVASGGNFIYSAISMTIYKLSSGASEA
;
A
#
# COMPACT_ATOMS: atom_id res chain seq x y z
N ALA A 1 24.00 -0.84 -31.89
CA ALA A 1 22.74 -1.37 -31.51
C ALA A 1 22.18 -0.61 -30.39
N THR A 2 21.03 -0.33 -30.58
CA THR A 2 20.35 0.23 -29.49
C THR A 2 19.90 -0.83 -28.59
N GLY A 3 20.20 -0.69 -27.35
CA GLY A 3 19.67 -1.57 -26.37
C GLY A 3 18.16 -1.45 -26.32
N THR A 4 17.53 -2.54 -26.05
CA THR A 4 16.14 -2.54 -25.72
C THR A 4 16.02 -2.04 -24.29
N ALA A 5 15.14 -1.10 -24.05
CA ALA A 5 14.88 -0.67 -22.69
C ALA A 5 14.40 -1.87 -21.88
N ALA A 6 14.96 -2.05 -20.71
CA ALA A 6 14.51 -3.10 -19.82
C ALA A 6 13.06 -2.82 -19.40
N ALA A 7 12.26 -3.86 -19.35
CA ALA A 7 10.91 -3.73 -18.85
C ALA A 7 10.96 -3.33 -17.38
N THR A 8 10.14 -2.37 -16.99
CA THR A 8 10.02 -1.99 -15.60
C THR A 8 9.13 -3.02 -14.91
N ASP A 9 9.62 -3.59 -13.82
CA ASP A 9 8.81 -4.49 -13.03
C ASP A 9 7.73 -3.69 -12.32
N LEU A 10 6.53 -4.24 -12.33
CA LEU A 10 5.36 -3.54 -11.84
C LEU A 10 4.31 -4.54 -11.38
N LEU A 11 3.59 -4.19 -10.33
CA LEU A 11 2.42 -4.94 -9.90
C LEU A 11 1.37 -3.97 -9.37
N SER A 12 0.14 -4.14 -9.85
CA SER A 12 -1.02 -3.42 -9.34
C SER A 12 -2.02 -4.39 -8.76
N ALA A 13 -2.54 -4.04 -7.60
CA ALA A 13 -3.58 -4.81 -6.93
C ALA A 13 -4.67 -3.87 -6.43
N TYR A 14 -5.87 -4.41 -6.26
CA TYR A 14 -7.01 -3.59 -5.86
C TYR A 14 -8.07 -4.42 -5.14
N SER A 15 -8.97 -3.73 -4.45
CA SER A 15 -10.22 -4.30 -3.93
C SER A 15 -11.33 -3.31 -4.17
N THR A 16 -12.43 -3.75 -4.76
CA THR A 16 -13.57 -2.89 -4.99
C THR A 16 -14.58 -2.92 -3.84
N PRO A 17 -14.96 -4.11 -3.33
CA PRO A 17 -15.99 -4.16 -2.30
C PRO A 17 -15.51 -3.62 -0.96
N SER A 18 -16.47 -3.22 -0.14
CA SER A 18 -16.17 -2.75 1.21
C SER A 18 -15.69 -3.89 2.10
N ALA A 19 -14.76 -3.57 2.96
CA ALA A 19 -14.22 -4.50 3.94
C ALA A 19 -13.99 -3.80 5.28
N PRO A 20 -14.08 -4.52 6.40
CA PRO A 20 -13.80 -3.92 7.69
C PRO A 20 -12.30 -3.74 7.90
N GLY A 21 -11.95 -2.59 8.46
CA GLY A 21 -10.58 -2.30 8.89
C GLY A 21 -10.53 -2.20 10.40
N THR A 22 -9.43 -2.64 10.99
CA THR A 22 -9.24 -2.60 12.43
C THR A 22 -7.87 -2.05 12.77
N ASN A 23 -7.74 -1.61 14.02
CA ASN A 23 -6.51 -1.03 14.52
C ASN A 23 -5.33 -2.02 14.40
N ASN A 24 -4.21 -1.53 13.89
CA ASN A 24 -2.97 -2.29 13.73
C ASN A 24 -3.10 -3.51 12.81
N THR A 25 -3.95 -3.40 11.81
CA THR A 25 -4.19 -4.47 10.84
C THR A 25 -3.96 -3.98 9.43
N ALA A 26 -3.36 -4.82 8.61
CA ALA A 26 -3.06 -4.47 7.22
C ALA A 26 -4.29 -4.63 6.34
N LEU A 27 -4.41 -3.77 5.32
CA LEU A 27 -5.47 -3.84 4.34
C LEU A 27 -5.27 -5.02 3.40
N LEU A 28 -6.35 -5.67 3.03
CA LEU A 28 -6.33 -6.81 2.10
C LEU A 28 -6.67 -6.35 0.70
N PHE A 29 -5.95 -6.85 -0.30
CA PHE A 29 -6.18 -6.54 -1.70
C PHE A 29 -6.65 -7.80 -2.41
N ASP A 30 -7.87 -7.80 -2.88
CA ASP A 30 -8.55 -9.01 -3.36
C ASP A 30 -8.11 -9.47 -4.74
N GLN A 31 -7.66 -8.54 -5.58
CA GLN A 31 -7.39 -8.81 -6.98
C GLN A 31 -6.05 -8.24 -7.40
N ASN A 32 -5.37 -8.94 -8.31
CA ASN A 32 -4.23 -8.39 -9.03
C ASN A 32 -4.70 -7.99 -10.43
N SER A 33 -4.36 -6.78 -10.86
CA SER A 33 -4.77 -6.31 -12.18
C SER A 33 -3.68 -6.45 -13.23
N THR A 34 -2.46 -6.04 -12.89
CA THR A 34 -1.35 -6.04 -13.84
C THR A 34 -0.07 -6.43 -13.14
N THR A 35 0.69 -7.33 -13.76
CA THR A 35 1.99 -7.73 -13.26
C THR A 35 2.97 -7.78 -14.43
N VAL A 36 4.11 -7.11 -14.26
CA VAL A 36 5.22 -7.16 -15.20
C VAL A 36 6.47 -7.56 -14.44
N GLY A 37 7.16 -8.58 -14.91
CA GLY A 37 8.37 -9.07 -14.26
C GLY A 37 8.10 -9.86 -13.01
N THR A 38 9.16 -10.10 -12.23
CA THR A 38 9.10 -10.99 -11.06
C THR A 38 9.59 -10.35 -9.77
N SER A 39 9.97 -9.08 -9.81
CA SER A 39 10.51 -8.39 -8.64
C SER A 39 9.45 -8.10 -7.59
N ILE A 40 8.18 -8.08 -7.98
CA ILE A 40 7.07 -7.76 -7.07
C ILE A 40 6.02 -8.84 -7.24
N THR A 41 5.63 -9.47 -6.14
CA THR A 41 4.60 -10.51 -6.16
C THR A 41 3.54 -10.22 -5.10
N HIS A 42 2.33 -10.65 -5.39
CA HIS A 42 1.20 -10.50 -4.47
C HIS A 42 0.19 -11.61 -4.74
N THR A 43 -0.23 -12.28 -3.68
CA THR A 43 -1.29 -13.27 -3.77
C THR A 43 -2.64 -12.57 -3.57
N ALA A 44 -3.55 -12.75 -4.49
CA ALA A 44 -4.89 -12.16 -4.37
C ALA A 44 -5.52 -12.52 -3.03
N GLY A 45 -6.05 -11.52 -2.34
CA GLY A 45 -6.62 -11.67 -1.00
C GLY A 45 -5.64 -11.44 0.14
N SER A 46 -4.36 -11.30 -0.14
CA SER A 46 -3.34 -11.07 0.88
C SER A 46 -3.14 -9.58 1.13
N SER A 47 -2.61 -9.25 2.31
CA SER A 47 -2.17 -7.90 2.61
C SER A 47 -0.74 -7.64 2.15
N ASP A 48 0.07 -8.68 1.96
CA ASP A 48 1.50 -8.56 1.81
C ASP A 48 1.92 -8.56 0.34
N PHE A 49 2.74 -7.59 -0.02
CA PHE A 49 3.40 -7.52 -1.31
C PHE A 49 4.87 -7.90 -1.08
N SER A 50 5.36 -8.87 -1.82
CA SER A 50 6.72 -9.35 -1.66
C SER A 50 7.62 -8.71 -2.72
N ILE A 51 8.73 -8.15 -2.26
CA ILE A 51 9.77 -7.59 -3.13
C ILE A 51 10.90 -8.60 -3.16
N THR A 52 11.14 -9.17 -4.33
CA THR A 52 12.07 -10.31 -4.47
C THR A 52 13.47 -9.90 -4.87
N THR A 53 13.68 -8.65 -5.25
CA THR A 53 15.02 -8.14 -5.61
C THR A 53 15.22 -6.77 -4.97
N PRO A 54 16.44 -6.48 -4.51
CA PRO A 54 16.73 -5.14 -3.98
C PRO A 54 16.60 -4.07 -5.06
N GLY A 55 16.32 -2.87 -4.64
CA GLY A 55 16.22 -1.74 -5.55
C GLY A 55 15.42 -0.60 -4.96
N LEU A 56 15.23 0.41 -5.79
CA LEU A 56 14.37 1.55 -5.47
C LEU A 56 13.02 1.35 -6.13
N TYR A 57 11.97 1.44 -5.34
CA TYR A 57 10.61 1.17 -5.78
C TYR A 57 9.73 2.38 -5.53
N ALA A 58 8.79 2.63 -6.43
CA ALA A 58 7.75 3.62 -6.23
C ALA A 58 6.47 2.93 -5.82
N VAL A 59 5.82 3.45 -4.79
CA VAL A 59 4.58 2.91 -4.26
C VAL A 59 3.51 3.99 -4.36
N ALA A 60 2.38 3.67 -4.96
CA ALA A 60 1.23 4.56 -5.02
C ALA A 60 0.02 3.83 -4.46
N PHE A 61 -0.66 4.47 -3.54
CA PHE A 61 -1.84 3.92 -2.88
C PHE A 61 -2.96 4.93 -2.89
N HIS A 62 -4.19 4.44 -3.08
CA HIS A 62 -5.38 5.23 -2.77
C HIS A 62 -6.51 4.32 -2.29
N GLY A 63 -7.43 4.90 -1.55
CA GLY A 63 -8.59 4.17 -1.09
C GLY A 63 -9.60 5.06 -0.40
N ASN A 64 -10.82 4.59 -0.34
CA ASN A 64 -11.90 5.26 0.36
C ASN A 64 -12.07 4.65 1.73
N ILE A 65 -12.27 5.50 2.74
CA ILE A 65 -12.51 5.04 4.10
C ILE A 65 -13.73 5.76 4.69
N ALA A 66 -14.36 5.07 5.62
CA ALA A 66 -15.51 5.57 6.37
C ALA A 66 -15.45 5.01 7.78
N PRO A 67 -16.07 5.68 8.77
CA PRO A 67 -16.10 5.13 10.13
C PRO A 67 -16.94 3.86 10.19
N ALA A 68 -16.52 2.92 11.03
CA ALA A 68 -17.33 1.74 11.29
C ALA A 68 -18.53 2.11 12.17
N SER A 69 -19.51 1.21 12.17
CA SER A 69 -20.67 1.35 13.02
C SER A 69 -20.27 1.33 14.49
N GLY A 70 -20.80 2.22 15.30
CA GLY A 70 -20.61 2.21 16.75
C GLY A 70 -19.30 2.82 17.26
N VAL A 71 -18.49 3.43 16.40
CA VAL A 71 -17.28 4.11 16.86
C VAL A 71 -17.58 5.46 17.47
N ASN A 72 -16.69 5.92 18.33
CA ASN A 72 -16.78 7.25 18.93
C ASN A 72 -16.06 8.27 18.05
N PHE A 73 -16.52 9.53 18.12
CA PHE A 73 -15.92 10.63 17.36
C PHE A 73 -15.32 11.67 18.30
N PRO A 74 -14.26 12.35 17.90
CA PRO A 74 -13.57 12.23 16.61
C PRO A 74 -12.81 10.92 16.50
N LEU A 75 -12.75 10.38 15.28
CA LEU A 75 -12.02 9.16 15.00
C LEU A 75 -10.93 9.46 13.95
N THR A 76 -9.69 9.29 14.32
CA THR A 76 -8.57 9.48 13.39
C THR A 76 -8.07 8.13 12.91
N ILE A 77 -8.12 7.91 11.60
CA ILE A 77 -7.58 6.71 10.98
C ILE A 77 -6.31 7.08 10.23
N ASN A 78 -5.25 6.35 10.50
CA ASN A 78 -3.97 6.49 9.81
C ASN A 78 -3.74 5.26 8.94
N LEU A 79 -3.24 5.48 7.72
CA LEU A 79 -2.80 4.41 6.84
C LEU A 79 -1.33 4.63 6.55
N ALA A 80 -0.50 3.66 6.89
CA ALA A 80 0.95 3.77 6.77
C ALA A 80 1.51 2.62 5.96
N LEU A 81 2.44 2.92 5.07
CA LEU A 81 3.21 1.90 4.38
C LEU A 81 4.25 1.35 5.35
N GLU A 82 4.30 0.02 5.47
CA GLU A 82 5.32 -0.64 6.28
C GLU A 82 6.20 -1.52 5.41
N LEU A 83 7.48 -1.47 5.68
CA LEU A 83 8.48 -2.33 5.08
C LEU A 83 9.00 -3.27 6.17
N ASN A 84 8.76 -4.56 6.01
CA ASN A 84 9.15 -5.58 6.98
C ASN A 84 8.69 -5.25 8.40
N GLY A 85 7.47 -4.74 8.53
CA GLY A 85 6.86 -4.43 9.82
C GLY A 85 7.24 -3.08 10.41
N THR A 86 8.02 -2.28 9.70
CA THR A 86 8.44 -0.95 10.18
C THR A 86 7.88 0.13 9.26
N ALA A 87 7.27 1.14 9.84
CA ALA A 87 6.69 2.23 9.06
C ALA A 87 7.78 2.95 8.25
N VAL A 88 7.49 3.21 6.99
CA VAL A 88 8.35 3.97 6.09
C VAL A 88 8.11 5.45 6.38
N PRO A 89 9.09 6.20 6.88
CA PRO A 89 8.87 7.60 7.19
C PRO A 89 8.43 8.39 5.96
N GLY A 90 7.35 9.14 6.11
CA GLY A 90 6.79 9.93 5.02
C GLY A 90 5.69 9.23 4.21
N ALA A 91 5.58 7.94 4.28
CA ALA A 91 4.56 7.18 3.55
C ALA A 91 3.34 6.96 4.44
N LEU A 92 2.65 8.04 4.78
CA LEU A 92 1.54 8.03 5.71
C LEU A 92 0.46 8.98 5.21
N THR A 93 -0.79 8.58 5.37
CA THR A 93 -1.94 9.44 5.15
C THR A 93 -2.97 9.20 6.24
N SER A 94 -3.75 10.22 6.58
CA SER A 94 -4.72 10.10 7.66
C SER A 94 -5.92 11.01 7.43
N HIS A 95 -7.01 10.67 8.15
CA HIS A 95 -8.20 11.50 8.15
C HIS A 95 -8.87 11.41 9.52
N THR A 96 -9.40 12.52 10.00
CA THR A 96 -10.17 12.56 11.23
C THR A 96 -11.65 12.71 10.88
N PHE A 97 -12.42 11.72 11.28
CA PHE A 97 -13.87 11.72 11.11
C PHE A 97 -14.53 12.36 12.30
N HIS A 98 -15.58 13.14 12.04
CA HIS A 98 -16.34 13.81 13.09
C HIS A 98 -17.76 13.30 13.19
N THR A 99 -18.28 12.65 12.15
CA THR A 99 -19.64 12.11 12.13
C THR A 99 -19.67 10.76 11.41
N SER A 100 -20.72 10.00 11.66
CA SER A 100 -20.89 8.68 11.06
C SER A 100 -21.15 8.73 9.55
N SER A 101 -21.55 9.86 9.01
CA SER A 101 -21.81 10.00 7.58
C SER A 101 -20.59 10.52 6.81
N ASP A 102 -19.51 10.78 7.48
CA ASP A 102 -18.29 11.30 6.88
C ASP A 102 -17.57 10.20 6.09
N THR A 103 -16.95 10.57 4.97
CA THR A 103 -16.11 9.66 4.19
C THR A 103 -14.88 10.41 3.72
N ALA A 104 -13.83 9.67 3.36
CA ALA A 104 -12.60 10.29 2.87
C ALA A 104 -11.95 9.39 1.83
N THR A 105 -11.25 10.01 0.90
CA THR A 105 -10.34 9.33 -0.01
C THR A 105 -8.94 9.66 0.43
N LEU A 106 -8.15 8.64 0.74
CA LEU A 106 -6.78 8.82 1.18
C LEU A 106 -5.83 8.27 0.13
N SER A 107 -4.72 8.96 -0.06
CA SER A 107 -3.73 8.54 -1.04
C SER A 107 -2.34 8.99 -0.62
N PHE A 108 -1.34 8.27 -1.10
CA PHE A 108 0.05 8.72 -1.04
C PHE A 108 0.85 8.07 -2.15
N SER A 109 1.98 8.68 -2.44
CA SER A 109 2.95 8.15 -3.39
C SER A 109 4.32 8.38 -2.79
N PHE A 110 5.15 7.34 -2.72
CA PHE A 110 6.41 7.45 -2.01
C PHE A 110 7.46 6.48 -2.57
N PRO A 111 8.72 6.91 -2.69
CA PRO A 111 9.79 6.00 -3.08
C PRO A 111 10.28 5.20 -1.87
N VAL A 112 10.59 3.92 -2.08
CA VAL A 112 11.03 3.02 -1.02
C VAL A 112 12.32 2.34 -1.48
N GLN A 113 13.37 2.49 -0.69
CA GLN A 113 14.63 1.78 -0.93
C GLN A 113 14.54 0.42 -0.24
N VAL A 114 14.64 -0.65 -1.03
CA VAL A 114 14.64 -2.02 -0.53
C VAL A 114 16.06 -2.56 -0.63
N SER A 115 16.72 -2.70 0.52
CA SER A 115 18.12 -3.08 0.57
C SER A 115 18.32 -4.59 0.62
N THR A 116 17.36 -5.31 1.18
CA THR A 116 17.46 -6.77 1.32
C THR A 116 16.22 -7.42 0.70
N ALA A 117 16.38 -8.62 0.21
CA ALA A 117 15.28 -9.38 -0.39
C ALA A 117 15.29 -10.80 0.15
N PRO A 118 14.13 -11.42 0.32
CA PRO A 118 12.81 -10.81 0.09
C PRO A 118 12.44 -9.81 1.17
N SER A 119 11.68 -8.80 0.80
CA SER A 119 11.09 -7.84 1.74
C SER A 119 9.59 -7.78 1.53
N THR A 120 8.87 -7.36 2.56
CA THR A 120 7.41 -7.28 2.53
C THR A 120 6.96 -5.84 2.68
N LEU A 121 6.06 -5.41 1.79
CA LEU A 121 5.37 -4.13 1.89
C LEU A 121 3.89 -4.38 2.16
N ASN A 122 3.31 -3.60 3.04
CA ASN A 122 1.85 -3.60 3.24
C ASN A 122 1.40 -2.24 3.76
N ILE A 123 0.08 -2.03 3.75
CA ILE A 123 -0.55 -0.82 4.27
C ILE A 123 -1.21 -1.19 5.60
N VAL A 124 -0.74 -0.61 6.69
CA VAL A 124 -1.26 -0.92 8.02
C VAL A 124 -2.09 0.26 8.53
N ALA A 125 -3.28 -0.05 8.98
CA ALA A 125 -4.20 0.92 9.53
C ALA A 125 -4.05 1.02 11.04
N SER A 126 -4.27 2.22 11.58
CA SER A 126 -4.32 2.42 13.01
C SER A 126 -5.34 3.49 13.36
N GLY A 127 -5.79 3.49 14.61
CA GLY A 127 -6.69 4.50 15.14
C GLY A 127 -8.04 3.98 15.59
N GLY A 128 -8.53 2.90 15.05
CA GLY A 128 -9.82 2.32 15.43
C GLY A 128 -10.44 1.52 14.30
N ASN A 129 -11.74 1.24 14.43
CA ASN A 129 -12.47 0.45 13.45
C ASN A 129 -13.05 1.35 12.36
N PHE A 130 -12.94 0.90 11.13
CA PHE A 130 -13.39 1.65 9.97
C PHE A 130 -13.79 0.68 8.85
N ILE A 131 -14.29 1.24 7.75
CA ILE A 131 -14.61 0.48 6.54
C ILE A 131 -13.74 1.05 5.43
N TYR A 132 -13.11 0.18 4.65
CA TYR A 132 -12.38 0.63 3.47
C TYR A 132 -12.97 0.00 2.21
N SER A 133 -12.86 0.70 1.10
CA SER A 133 -13.38 0.24 -0.19
C SER A 133 -12.61 0.91 -1.32
N ALA A 134 -12.72 0.33 -2.51
CA ALA A 134 -12.12 0.89 -3.72
C ALA A 134 -10.65 1.25 -3.50
N ILE A 135 -9.90 0.35 -2.86
CA ILE A 135 -8.49 0.55 -2.63
C ILE A 135 -7.68 0.01 -3.78
N SER A 136 -6.56 0.66 -4.05
CA SER A 136 -5.60 0.15 -5.02
C SER A 136 -4.19 0.49 -4.61
N MET A 137 -3.26 -0.37 -5.00
CA MET A 137 -1.85 -0.16 -4.78
C MET A 137 -1.08 -0.58 -6.02
N THR A 138 -0.20 0.30 -6.47
CA THR A 138 0.72 0.01 -7.56
C THR A 138 2.14 0.18 -7.06
N ILE A 139 2.95 -0.83 -7.29
CA ILE A 139 4.37 -0.80 -6.96
C ILE A 139 5.13 -1.04 -8.24
N TYR A 140 6.13 -0.19 -8.51
CA TYR A 140 6.99 -0.41 -9.65
C TYR A 140 8.44 -0.10 -9.32
N LYS A 141 9.33 -0.82 -9.97
CA LYS A 141 10.76 -0.71 -9.72
C LYS A 141 11.33 0.45 -10.52
N LEU A 142 11.96 1.39 -9.84
CA LEU A 142 12.57 2.56 -10.48
C LEU A 142 14.01 2.27 -10.91
N SER A 143 14.76 1.53 -10.10
CA SER A 143 16.13 1.23 -10.39
C SER A 143 16.59 0.01 -9.60
N SER A 144 17.74 -0.56 -10.00
CA SER A 144 18.27 -1.75 -9.33
C SER A 144 18.89 -1.45 -7.97
N GLY A 145 18.93 -0.18 -7.58
CA GLY A 145 19.47 0.19 -6.29
C GLY A 145 20.04 1.57 -6.34
N ALA A 146 20.37 2.09 -5.16
CA ALA A 146 20.85 3.45 -5.02
C ALA A 146 22.37 3.52 -4.98
N SER A 147 23.04 2.42 -5.20
CA SER A 147 24.47 2.35 -4.94
C SER A 147 25.32 2.65 -6.13
N GLU A 148 24.78 3.31 -7.09
CA GLU A 148 25.58 3.68 -8.21
C GLU A 148 26.49 4.78 -7.83
N ALA A 149 27.22 4.67 -6.96
CA ALA A 149 28.10 5.75 -6.59
C ALA A 149 29.14 6.01 -7.65
#